data_a7c731c76c04999d2d3e656a736ce84b
#
_entry.id   a7c731c76c04999d2d3e656a736ce84b
#
_cell.length_a   1.000
_cell.length_b   1.000
_cell.length_c   1.000
_cell.angle_alpha   90.00
_cell.angle_beta   90.00
_cell.angle_gamma   90.00
#
_symmetry.space_group_name_H-M   'P 1'
#
loop_
_entity.id
_entity.type
_entity.pdbx_description
1 polymer ?
#
loop_
_entity_poly.entity_id
_entity_poly.type
_entity_poly.pdbx_seq_one_letter_code
_entity_poly.pdbx_strand_id
1 'polypeptide(L)'
;MNDLYRHRGTRAIQQMVEFAPSTGGLALWVKHRDLPPEIDPGPVATDGDTVYYGASFERLSLHAQVGLVAHEVLHIALRHPQRYLDLQHLLGDVDLELFNICADAIVNSALSHLSWLELPVSSVFLEKLLLATLGVDVGVDKALLEWDVERLYRAIDDRRAAEKGRAQKTRRRRRGGIGDSQPGAEGRASRNPVEDSTRSEAREDGPMSARVRSLGAETHADLFPQPDVQKQPELEAEQAREWSERILRAHAGDGAHSMLRALIADLPKIRTPWEQILRTQLARGLSIQPNLSWSRPARSYIANQGRIGPGRRLPWEPGINSAKSVPRLVVIVDVSGSIEDNLMERFAGEIEAITRRLEAGLVLVIGDRIVQRVAHFKPGQSDLRGIAFNGGGGTDFTPLLEEADKHGPDIGVVLTDLDGPARFRPRWPVIWAVPESYATPEQPFGRKLILS
;
A
#
# COMPACT_ATOMS: atom_id res chain seq x y z
N MET A 1 31.78 19.37 16.14
CA MET A 1 31.37 18.04 15.60
C MET A 1 30.67 17.16 16.63
N ASN A 2 30.45 17.62 17.86
CA ASN A 2 29.84 16.82 18.95
C ASN A 2 28.30 17.03 19.17
N ASP A 3 27.66 17.97 18.46
CA ASP A 3 26.25 18.30 18.72
C ASP A 3 25.25 17.52 17.88
N LEU A 4 25.70 16.81 16.87
CA LEU A 4 24.82 16.03 15.97
C LEU A 4 24.24 14.74 16.60
N TYR A 5 24.77 14.32 17.76
CA TYR A 5 24.40 13.07 18.44
C TYR A 5 23.85 13.24 19.86
N ARG A 6 23.60 14.47 20.31
CA ARG A 6 23.00 14.72 21.64
C ARG A 6 21.54 15.14 21.48
N HIS A 7 20.65 14.21 21.67
CA HIS A 7 19.22 14.42 21.85
C HIS A 7 18.80 13.79 23.17
N ARG A 8 17.60 14.13 23.68
CA ARG A 8 17.09 13.67 24.98
C ARG A 8 17.07 12.15 25.14
N GLY A 9 16.82 11.41 24.05
CA GLY A 9 16.79 9.95 24.03
C GLY A 9 18.16 9.26 24.06
N THR A 10 19.28 9.96 23.98
CA THR A 10 20.62 9.34 23.82
C THR A 10 20.95 8.35 24.91
N ARG A 11 20.70 8.69 26.20
CA ARG A 11 20.96 7.78 27.34
C ARG A 11 20.07 6.55 27.31
N ALA A 12 18.81 6.72 26.96
CA ALA A 12 17.86 5.62 26.85
C ALA A 12 18.30 4.63 25.75
N ILE A 13 18.73 5.13 24.58
CA ILE A 13 19.22 4.30 23.49
C ILE A 13 20.50 3.56 23.87
N GLN A 14 21.44 4.22 24.56
CA GLN A 14 22.68 3.57 25.04
C GLN A 14 22.35 2.39 25.96
N GLN A 15 21.44 2.59 26.92
CA GLN A 15 21.00 1.53 27.81
C GLN A 15 20.25 0.42 27.08
N MET A 16 19.42 0.77 26.09
CA MET A 16 18.71 -0.20 25.27
C MET A 16 19.68 -1.05 24.43
N VAL A 17 20.75 -0.48 23.85
CA VAL A 17 21.78 -1.23 23.12
C VAL A 17 22.52 -2.19 24.07
N GLU A 18 22.75 -1.80 25.33
CA GLU A 18 23.45 -2.62 26.32
C GLU A 18 22.62 -3.81 26.80
N PHE A 19 21.33 -3.61 27.09
CA PHE A 19 20.47 -4.62 27.74
C PHE A 19 19.49 -5.33 26.80
N ALA A 20 19.17 -4.75 25.65
CA ALA A 20 18.34 -5.33 24.59
C ALA A 20 18.95 -5.02 23.21
N PRO A 21 20.07 -5.65 22.85
CA PRO A 21 20.85 -5.29 21.66
C PRO A 21 20.05 -5.40 20.35
N SER A 22 19.05 -6.26 20.26
CA SER A 22 18.16 -6.36 19.11
C SER A 22 17.32 -5.09 18.93
N THR A 23 16.57 -4.69 19.95
CA THR A 23 15.72 -3.48 19.90
C THR A 23 16.59 -2.21 19.88
N GLY A 24 17.67 -2.19 20.64
CA GLY A 24 18.65 -1.09 20.63
C GLY A 24 19.33 -0.93 19.29
N GLY A 25 19.63 -2.03 18.61
CA GLY A 25 20.15 -2.02 17.24
C GLY A 25 19.18 -1.39 16.24
N LEU A 26 17.86 -1.62 16.38
CA LEU A 26 16.84 -0.97 15.56
C LEU A 26 16.80 0.55 15.79
N ALA A 27 16.97 1.01 17.05
CA ALA A 27 16.98 2.43 17.37
C ALA A 27 18.09 3.23 16.67
N LEU A 28 19.21 2.59 16.33
CA LEU A 28 20.33 3.23 15.63
C LEU A 28 19.99 3.55 14.14
N TRP A 29 18.94 2.96 13.59
CA TRP A 29 18.48 3.22 12.22
C TRP A 29 17.37 4.27 12.15
N VAL A 30 16.87 4.72 13.30
CA VAL A 30 15.80 5.71 13.43
C VAL A 30 16.40 7.10 13.57
N LYS A 31 15.72 8.11 13.05
CA LYS A 31 16.07 9.51 13.28
C LYS A 31 15.51 9.94 14.63
N HIS A 32 16.27 10.73 15.37
CA HIS A 32 15.90 11.24 16.69
C HIS A 32 16.00 12.76 16.71
N ARG A 33 14.97 13.43 17.25
CA ARG A 33 14.89 14.89 17.28
C ARG A 33 14.22 15.40 18.55
N ASP A 34 14.82 16.40 19.19
CA ASP A 34 14.18 17.12 20.29
C ASP A 34 13.19 18.16 19.75
N LEU A 35 12.03 18.24 20.36
CA LEU A 35 11.05 19.28 20.08
C LEU A 35 11.31 20.53 20.95
N PRO A 36 11.03 21.72 20.40
CA PRO A 36 11.05 22.94 21.19
C PRO A 36 9.95 22.90 22.27
N PRO A 37 10.14 23.60 23.41
CA PRO A 37 9.21 23.53 24.55
C PRO A 37 7.79 23.99 24.25
N GLU A 38 7.60 24.72 23.16
CA GLU A 38 6.28 25.24 22.72
C GLU A 38 5.42 24.18 22.08
N ILE A 39 6.04 23.07 21.64
CA ILE A 39 5.37 21.93 20.98
C ILE A 39 5.47 20.76 21.93
N ASP A 40 4.40 20.42 22.61
CA ASP A 40 4.36 19.27 23.51
C ASP A 40 3.32 18.23 23.05
N PRO A 41 3.73 17.27 22.22
CA PRO A 41 2.87 16.15 21.83
C PRO A 41 2.81 15.05 22.91
N GLY A 42 3.40 15.30 24.09
CA GLY A 42 3.67 14.30 25.09
C GLY A 42 5.17 14.01 25.25
N PRO A 43 5.53 12.98 26.05
CA PRO A 43 6.93 12.66 26.28
C PRO A 43 7.69 12.26 25.00
N VAL A 44 7.04 11.47 24.14
CA VAL A 44 7.61 10.95 22.89
C VAL A 44 6.50 10.83 21.85
N ALA A 45 6.85 10.92 20.56
CA ALA A 45 5.94 10.70 19.45
C ALA A 45 6.70 10.35 18.18
N THR A 46 6.02 9.74 17.18
CA THR A 46 6.65 9.42 15.90
C THR A 46 5.80 9.76 14.68
N ASP A 47 6.45 10.12 13.58
CA ASP A 47 5.86 10.30 12.25
C ASP A 47 6.07 9.09 11.31
N GLY A 48 6.76 8.04 11.81
CA GLY A 48 7.12 6.84 11.04
C GLY A 48 8.56 6.81 10.54
N ASP A 49 9.30 7.92 10.61
CA ASP A 49 10.73 8.02 10.27
C ASP A 49 11.57 8.56 11.44
N THR A 50 10.96 9.38 12.29
CA THR A 50 11.65 10.14 13.33
C THR A 50 10.94 9.97 14.67
N VAL A 51 11.70 9.73 15.72
CA VAL A 51 11.24 9.83 17.11
C VAL A 51 11.46 11.25 17.61
N TYR A 52 10.39 11.88 18.06
CA TYR A 52 10.38 13.23 18.62
C TYR A 52 10.32 13.18 20.14
N TYR A 53 11.16 13.95 20.80
CA TYR A 53 11.24 14.03 22.24
C TYR A 53 10.68 15.35 22.77
N GLY A 54 9.62 15.29 23.56
CA GLY A 54 9.07 16.43 24.27
C GLY A 54 9.86 16.80 25.52
N ALA A 55 9.56 17.97 26.09
CA ALA A 55 10.27 18.45 27.31
C ALA A 55 9.95 17.60 28.56
N SER A 56 8.82 16.93 28.59
CA SER A 56 8.38 16.05 29.69
C SER A 56 9.19 14.75 29.76
N PHE A 57 9.84 14.32 28.66
CA PHE A 57 10.63 13.09 28.58
C PHE A 57 11.76 13.03 29.61
N GLU A 58 12.47 14.15 29.84
CA GLU A 58 13.60 14.19 30.78
C GLU A 58 13.21 14.03 32.24
N ARG A 59 11.92 14.21 32.57
CA ARG A 59 11.39 14.06 33.93
C ARG A 59 11.11 12.60 34.32
N LEU A 60 11.10 11.71 33.36
CA LEU A 60 10.82 10.29 33.53
C LEU A 60 12.04 9.55 34.10
N SER A 61 11.80 8.42 34.78
CA SER A 61 12.86 7.48 35.16
C SER A 61 13.59 6.98 33.89
N LEU A 62 14.85 6.59 34.02
CA LEU A 62 15.59 6.07 32.87
C LEU A 62 14.94 4.80 32.29
N HIS A 63 14.37 3.93 33.16
CA HIS A 63 13.67 2.74 32.70
C HIS A 63 12.39 3.07 31.92
N ALA A 64 11.64 4.10 32.33
CA ALA A 64 10.49 4.60 31.59
C ALA A 64 10.91 5.29 30.27
N GLN A 65 12.01 6.05 30.29
CA GLN A 65 12.58 6.63 29.04
C GLN A 65 12.94 5.54 28.04
N VAL A 66 13.58 4.47 28.49
CA VAL A 66 13.94 3.34 27.61
C VAL A 66 12.69 2.62 27.12
N GLY A 67 11.68 2.42 27.95
CA GLY A 67 10.40 1.81 27.58
C GLY A 67 9.70 2.59 26.47
N LEU A 68 9.61 3.92 26.60
CA LEU A 68 9.02 4.79 25.59
C LEU A 68 9.82 4.83 24.28
N VAL A 69 11.16 4.94 24.35
CA VAL A 69 11.98 4.89 23.14
C VAL A 69 11.84 3.57 22.40
N ALA A 70 11.83 2.45 23.13
CA ALA A 70 11.63 1.13 22.54
C ALA A 70 10.26 1.02 21.86
N HIS A 71 9.23 1.60 22.46
CA HIS A 71 7.87 1.66 21.93
C HIS A 71 7.83 2.39 20.57
N GLU A 72 8.32 3.63 20.52
CA GLU A 72 8.36 4.42 19.28
C GLU A 72 9.22 3.78 18.18
N VAL A 73 10.36 3.22 18.56
CA VAL A 73 11.24 2.51 17.61
C VAL A 73 10.51 1.31 16.98
N LEU A 74 9.68 0.59 17.75
CA LEU A 74 8.90 -0.52 17.20
C LEU A 74 7.76 -0.01 16.30
N HIS A 75 7.11 1.12 16.61
CA HIS A 75 6.13 1.74 15.69
C HIS A 75 6.76 2.06 14.33
N ILE A 76 7.98 2.63 14.33
CA ILE A 76 8.71 2.92 13.09
C ILE A 76 9.13 1.62 12.38
N ALA A 77 9.70 0.66 13.11
CA ALA A 77 10.16 -0.60 12.53
C ALA A 77 9.02 -1.43 11.92
N LEU A 78 7.86 -1.43 12.57
CA LEU A 78 6.62 -2.08 12.09
C LEU A 78 5.84 -1.22 11.10
N ARG A 79 6.28 0.04 10.89
CA ARG A 79 5.70 1.01 9.95
C ARG A 79 4.22 1.32 10.22
N HIS A 80 3.83 1.41 11.48
CA HIS A 80 2.44 1.65 11.86
C HIS A 80 1.85 2.95 11.28
N PRO A 81 2.55 4.12 11.28
CA PRO A 81 2.02 5.34 10.66
C PRO A 81 1.75 5.18 9.16
N GLN A 82 2.62 4.48 8.42
CA GLN A 82 2.40 4.22 7.00
C GLN A 82 1.26 3.25 6.76
N ARG A 83 1.17 2.18 7.55
CA ARG A 83 0.09 1.18 7.48
C ARG A 83 -1.27 1.78 7.80
N TYR A 84 -1.32 2.80 8.67
CA TYR A 84 -2.53 3.59 8.89
C TYR A 84 -2.97 4.30 7.60
N LEU A 85 -2.05 4.99 6.91
CA LEU A 85 -2.34 5.68 5.66
C LEU A 85 -2.80 4.70 4.57
N ASP A 86 -2.11 3.56 4.44
CA ASP A 86 -2.48 2.51 3.49
C ASP A 86 -3.89 1.96 3.78
N LEU A 87 -4.21 1.74 5.07
CA LEU A 87 -5.53 1.28 5.48
C LEU A 87 -6.61 2.34 5.25
N GLN A 88 -6.29 3.62 5.46
CA GLN A 88 -7.18 4.75 5.18
C GLN A 88 -7.47 4.87 3.69
N HIS A 89 -6.48 4.70 2.83
CA HIS A 89 -6.69 4.64 1.38
C HIS A 89 -7.58 3.47 0.96
N LEU A 90 -7.42 2.32 1.62
CA LEU A 90 -8.19 1.11 1.30
C LEU A 90 -9.63 1.17 1.77
N LEU A 91 -9.90 1.67 2.97
CA LEU A 91 -11.22 1.66 3.61
C LEU A 91 -11.96 3.01 3.50
N GLY A 92 -11.25 4.08 3.15
CA GLY A 92 -11.79 5.44 3.02
C GLY A 92 -12.04 6.17 4.34
N ASP A 93 -12.25 5.44 5.44
CA ASP A 93 -12.49 6.02 6.77
C ASP A 93 -11.89 5.12 7.85
N VAL A 94 -10.72 5.49 8.34
CA VAL A 94 -10.02 4.83 9.44
C VAL A 94 -9.84 5.84 10.57
N ASP A 95 -10.24 5.45 11.77
CA ASP A 95 -10.09 6.26 12.96
C ASP A 95 -8.67 6.11 13.52
N LEU A 96 -7.93 7.23 13.57
CA LEU A 96 -6.54 7.23 14.00
C LEU A 96 -6.38 6.83 15.46
N GLU A 97 -7.27 7.31 16.36
CA GLU A 97 -7.18 6.99 17.78
C GLU A 97 -7.40 5.49 18.03
N LEU A 98 -8.43 4.92 17.38
CA LEU A 98 -8.70 3.49 17.48
C LEU A 98 -7.56 2.65 16.90
N PHE A 99 -6.99 3.09 15.78
CA PHE A 99 -5.83 2.43 15.16
C PHE A 99 -4.60 2.52 16.06
N ASN A 100 -4.34 3.68 16.68
CA ASN A 100 -3.24 3.89 17.61
C ASN A 100 -3.32 2.90 18.80
N ILE A 101 -4.50 2.80 19.44
CA ILE A 101 -4.70 1.86 20.56
C ILE A 101 -4.44 0.40 20.12
N CYS A 102 -4.83 0.03 18.90
CA CYS A 102 -4.54 -1.30 18.35
C CYS A 102 -3.04 -1.53 18.13
N ALA A 103 -2.35 -0.54 17.59
CA ALA A 103 -0.91 -0.60 17.35
C ALA A 103 -0.12 -0.65 18.66
N ASP A 104 -0.49 0.19 19.64
CA ASP A 104 0.07 0.20 20.99
C ASP A 104 -0.09 -1.14 21.68
N ALA A 105 -1.26 -1.77 21.57
CA ALA A 105 -1.51 -3.07 22.18
C ALA A 105 -0.53 -4.13 21.68
N ILE A 106 -0.20 -4.14 20.40
CA ILE A 106 0.79 -5.06 19.81
C ILE A 106 2.20 -4.73 20.32
N VAL A 107 2.60 -3.46 20.24
CA VAL A 107 3.94 -3.02 20.65
C VAL A 107 4.15 -3.23 22.14
N ASN A 108 3.20 -2.85 22.99
CA ASN A 108 3.30 -3.05 24.45
C ASN A 108 3.38 -4.53 24.83
N SER A 109 2.59 -5.38 24.17
CA SER A 109 2.65 -6.83 24.39
C SER A 109 3.98 -7.42 23.97
N ALA A 110 4.56 -6.94 22.87
CA ALA A 110 5.90 -7.33 22.46
C ALA A 110 6.97 -6.89 23.46
N LEU A 111 6.86 -5.68 24.03
CA LEU A 111 7.79 -5.15 25.00
C LEU A 111 7.62 -5.75 26.41
N SER A 112 6.48 -6.33 26.74
CA SER A 112 6.19 -6.92 28.07
C SER A 112 7.14 -8.06 28.45
N HIS A 113 7.81 -8.69 27.49
CA HIS A 113 8.82 -9.72 27.72
C HIS A 113 10.13 -9.17 28.33
N LEU A 114 10.37 -7.86 28.22
CA LEU A 114 11.52 -7.20 28.81
C LEU A 114 11.16 -6.70 30.22
N SER A 115 11.29 -7.57 31.22
CA SER A 115 10.88 -7.31 32.58
C SER A 115 11.58 -6.13 33.27
N TRP A 116 12.66 -5.60 32.71
CA TRP A 116 13.41 -4.46 33.19
C TRP A 116 12.95 -3.11 32.61
N LEU A 117 12.05 -3.12 31.59
CA LEU A 117 11.42 -1.93 31.05
C LEU A 117 10.22 -1.49 31.92
N GLU A 118 10.04 -0.20 32.06
CA GLU A 118 8.84 0.39 32.64
C GLU A 118 7.98 0.97 31.53
N LEU A 119 6.87 0.30 31.22
CA LEU A 119 5.82 0.86 30.35
C LEU A 119 4.85 1.69 31.21
N PRO A 120 4.22 2.74 30.64
CA PRO A 120 3.19 3.51 31.33
C PRO A 120 2.10 2.61 31.93
N VAL A 121 1.56 2.97 33.09
CA VAL A 121 0.50 2.20 33.77
C VAL A 121 -0.76 2.10 32.90
N SER A 122 -0.99 3.09 32.07
CA SER A 122 -2.10 3.15 31.09
C SER A 122 -1.89 2.28 29.84
N SER A 123 -0.77 1.54 29.75
CA SER A 123 -0.48 0.73 28.56
C SER A 123 -1.54 -0.35 28.32
N VAL A 124 -2.08 -0.37 27.10
CA VAL A 124 -3.00 -1.42 26.64
C VAL A 124 -2.18 -2.58 26.10
N PHE A 125 -2.59 -3.81 26.41
CA PHE A 125 -1.95 -5.05 25.97
C PHE A 125 -2.88 -5.86 25.08
N LEU A 126 -2.33 -6.52 24.05
CA LEU A 126 -3.07 -7.23 23.03
C LEU A 126 -3.98 -8.32 23.61
N GLU A 127 -3.47 -9.16 24.53
CA GLU A 127 -4.26 -10.22 25.14
C GLU A 127 -5.45 -9.68 25.95
N LYS A 128 -5.26 -8.56 26.65
CA LYS A 128 -6.33 -7.90 27.42
C LYS A 128 -7.37 -7.29 26.49
N LEU A 129 -6.91 -6.67 25.39
CA LEU A 129 -7.78 -6.07 24.40
C LEU A 129 -8.60 -7.14 23.66
N LEU A 130 -7.99 -8.25 23.23
CA LEU A 130 -8.68 -9.37 22.59
C LEU A 130 -9.73 -10.00 23.52
N LEU A 131 -9.39 -10.22 24.80
CA LEU A 131 -10.32 -10.77 25.78
C LEU A 131 -11.49 -9.81 26.02
N ALA A 132 -11.19 -8.52 26.21
CA ALA A 132 -12.21 -7.52 26.54
C ALA A 132 -13.17 -7.23 25.37
N THR A 133 -12.74 -7.27 24.12
CA THR A 133 -13.53 -6.87 22.95
C THR A 133 -14.10 -8.05 22.18
N LEU A 134 -13.28 -9.06 21.90
CA LEU A 134 -13.65 -10.21 21.06
C LEU A 134 -13.93 -11.48 21.89
N GLY A 135 -13.71 -11.46 23.22
CA GLY A 135 -13.86 -12.64 24.05
C GLY A 135 -12.82 -13.73 23.77
N VAL A 136 -11.71 -13.39 23.13
CA VAL A 136 -10.65 -14.32 22.77
C VAL A 136 -9.62 -14.36 23.88
N ASP A 137 -9.54 -15.49 24.58
CA ASP A 137 -8.55 -15.74 25.64
C ASP A 137 -7.37 -16.53 25.05
N VAL A 138 -6.28 -15.84 24.79
CA VAL A 138 -5.04 -16.40 24.22
C VAL A 138 -3.83 -15.80 24.92
N GLY A 139 -2.77 -16.60 25.08
CA GLY A 139 -1.50 -16.09 25.63
C GLY A 139 -0.82 -15.10 24.66
N VAL A 140 0.02 -14.22 25.21
CA VAL A 140 0.70 -13.12 24.51
C VAL A 140 1.41 -13.61 23.24
N ASP A 141 2.22 -14.68 23.34
CA ASP A 141 3.00 -15.21 22.22
C ASP A 141 2.10 -15.63 21.06
N LYS A 142 1.00 -16.32 21.36
CA LYS A 142 0.05 -16.76 20.34
C LYS A 142 -0.71 -15.58 19.74
N ALA A 143 -1.10 -14.60 20.55
CA ALA A 143 -1.76 -13.39 20.09
C ALA A 143 -0.87 -12.63 19.10
N LEU A 144 0.41 -12.40 19.42
CA LEU A 144 1.37 -11.72 18.54
C LEU A 144 1.68 -12.49 17.24
N LEU A 145 1.59 -13.83 17.25
CA LEU A 145 1.78 -14.65 16.06
C LEU A 145 0.58 -14.63 15.10
N GLU A 146 -0.62 -14.36 15.60
CA GLU A 146 -1.86 -14.48 14.84
C GLU A 146 -2.48 -13.13 14.44
N TRP A 147 -2.19 -12.05 15.18
CA TRP A 147 -2.83 -10.75 14.98
C TRP A 147 -1.86 -9.69 14.50
N ASP A 148 -2.15 -9.13 13.32
CA ASP A 148 -1.55 -7.91 12.82
C ASP A 148 -2.48 -6.70 13.11
N VAL A 149 -1.96 -5.49 13.00
CA VAL A 149 -2.70 -4.27 13.34
C VAL A 149 -3.94 -4.07 12.47
N GLU A 150 -3.88 -4.40 11.17
CA GLU A 150 -5.01 -4.24 10.25
C GLU A 150 -6.13 -5.25 10.57
N ARG A 151 -5.77 -6.49 10.89
CA ARG A 151 -6.73 -7.52 11.29
C ARG A 151 -7.41 -7.14 12.60
N LEU A 152 -6.61 -6.67 13.57
CA LEU A 152 -7.11 -6.24 14.87
C LEU A 152 -8.05 -5.04 14.72
N TYR A 153 -7.65 -4.01 13.99
CA TYR A 153 -8.48 -2.83 13.72
C TYR A 153 -9.81 -3.21 13.07
N ARG A 154 -9.78 -4.00 12.00
CA ARG A 154 -11.01 -4.44 11.30
C ARG A 154 -11.94 -5.29 12.15
N ALA A 155 -11.40 -6.07 13.08
CA ALA A 155 -12.21 -6.88 13.99
C ALA A 155 -12.90 -6.04 15.07
N ILE A 156 -12.32 -4.90 15.43
CA ILE A 156 -12.76 -4.02 16.53
C ILE A 156 -13.61 -2.85 16.01
N ASP A 157 -13.33 -2.34 14.81
CA ASP A 157 -14.05 -1.19 14.25
C ASP A 157 -15.49 -1.57 13.88
N ASP A 158 -16.39 -1.36 14.83
CA ASP A 158 -17.83 -1.54 14.68
C ASP A 158 -18.59 -0.21 14.59
N ARG A 159 -17.88 0.89 14.27
CA ARG A 159 -18.48 2.22 14.08
C ARG A 159 -19.48 2.22 12.94
N ARG A 160 -20.65 2.86 13.16
CA ARG A 160 -21.73 2.95 12.17
C ARG A 160 -21.87 4.37 11.67
N ALA A 161 -22.19 4.52 10.37
CA ALA A 161 -22.57 5.82 9.84
C ALA A 161 -23.75 6.36 10.66
N ALA A 162 -23.61 7.57 11.20
CA ALA A 162 -24.66 8.21 12.00
C ALA A 162 -25.96 8.28 11.18
N GLU A 163 -27.00 7.61 11.64
CA GLU A 163 -28.31 7.62 10.98
C GLU A 163 -28.85 9.07 10.91
N LYS A 164 -28.76 9.70 9.75
CA LYS A 164 -29.40 11.00 9.45
C LYS A 164 -30.94 11.00 9.70
N GLY A 165 -31.50 9.87 10.13
CA GLY A 165 -32.94 9.66 10.31
C GLY A 165 -33.53 10.04 11.65
N ARG A 166 -32.78 10.11 12.74
CA ARG A 166 -33.34 10.43 14.07
C ARG A 166 -33.64 11.93 14.27
N ALA A 167 -32.84 12.80 13.68
CA ALA A 167 -33.03 14.25 13.82
C ALA A 167 -34.29 14.79 13.07
N GLN A 168 -34.74 14.13 12.01
CA GLN A 168 -35.96 14.54 11.29
C GLN A 168 -37.25 14.07 11.96
N LYS A 169 -37.28 12.93 12.67
CA LYS A 169 -38.47 12.47 13.40
C LYS A 169 -38.77 13.30 14.65
N THR A 170 -37.75 13.81 15.31
CA THR A 170 -37.92 14.69 16.50
C THR A 170 -38.34 16.12 16.09
N ARG A 171 -37.92 16.63 14.94
CA ARG A 171 -38.37 17.92 14.43
C ARG A 171 -39.81 17.89 13.89
N ARG A 172 -40.29 16.76 13.38
CA ARG A 172 -41.68 16.63 12.90
C ARG A 172 -42.72 16.51 14.04
N ARG A 173 -42.32 16.04 15.24
CA ARG A 173 -43.21 15.96 16.42
C ARG A 173 -43.32 17.29 17.17
N ARG A 174 -42.44 18.26 16.94
CA ARG A 174 -42.52 19.61 17.57
C ARG A 174 -43.18 20.69 16.71
N ARG A 175 -43.65 20.39 15.49
CA ARG A 175 -44.25 21.34 14.56
C ARG A 175 -45.79 21.18 14.41
N GLY A 176 -46.41 20.53 15.36
CA GLY A 176 -47.87 20.42 15.44
C GLY A 176 -48.41 21.25 16.63
N GLY A 177 -48.36 22.56 16.55
CA GLY A 177 -48.90 23.47 17.54
C GLY A 177 -48.93 24.88 16.97
N ILE A 178 -50.08 25.27 16.57
CA ILE A 178 -50.72 26.51 16.13
C ILE A 178 -50.18 27.79 16.75
N GLY A 179 -50.07 28.86 15.95
CA GLY A 179 -50.09 30.25 16.46
C GLY A 179 -49.31 31.27 15.66
N ASP A 180 -50.02 31.90 14.76
CA ASP A 180 -49.97 33.27 14.22
C ASP A 180 -48.96 34.31 14.76
N SER A 181 -48.33 35.01 13.85
CA SER A 181 -48.19 36.47 13.69
C SER A 181 -46.90 36.89 12.99
N GLN A 182 -47.05 37.64 11.91
CA GLN A 182 -46.06 38.40 11.14
C GLN A 182 -45.81 39.79 11.80
N PRO A 183 -44.98 40.72 11.19
CA PRO A 183 -43.65 40.63 10.56
C PRO A 183 -42.70 41.75 11.06
N GLY A 184 -41.45 41.79 10.60
CA GLY A 184 -40.63 43.00 10.74
C GLY A 184 -39.12 42.82 10.52
N ALA A 185 -38.67 43.31 9.37
CA ALA A 185 -37.49 44.10 9.06
C ALA A 185 -36.05 43.61 9.27
N GLU A 186 -35.37 43.49 8.11
CA GLU A 186 -34.08 44.08 7.73
C GLU A 186 -32.77 43.75 8.50
N GLY A 187 -31.85 43.21 7.73
CA GLY A 187 -30.54 43.81 7.64
C GLY A 187 -29.35 43.01 8.13
N ARG A 188 -28.60 42.44 7.24
CA ARG A 188 -27.15 42.54 7.01
C ARG A 188 -26.48 41.25 6.59
N ALA A 189 -25.87 41.36 5.42
CA ALA A 189 -24.93 40.42 4.85
C ALA A 189 -23.80 40.07 5.84
N SER A 190 -23.52 38.78 6.00
CA SER A 190 -22.28 38.33 6.56
C SER A 190 -21.76 37.13 5.70
N ARG A 191 -20.54 37.31 5.31
CA ARG A 191 -19.65 36.52 4.46
C ARG A 191 -19.78 35.05 4.71
N ASN A 192 -19.89 34.27 3.61
CA ASN A 192 -19.67 32.83 3.57
C ASN A 192 -18.22 32.53 3.95
N PRO A 193 -17.95 31.65 4.91
CA PRO A 193 -16.70 30.92 4.98
C PRO A 193 -16.74 29.84 3.90
N VAL A 194 -15.67 29.73 3.15
CA VAL A 194 -15.37 28.60 2.26
C VAL A 194 -15.48 27.34 3.11
N GLU A 195 -16.47 26.50 2.83
CA GLU A 195 -16.60 25.19 3.45
C GLU A 195 -15.49 24.31 2.89
N ASP A 196 -14.55 24.01 3.78
CA ASP A 196 -13.56 22.97 3.62
C ASP A 196 -14.28 21.61 3.52
N SER A 197 -14.28 21.01 2.33
CA SER A 197 -15.06 19.82 1.96
C SER A 197 -14.40 18.50 2.39
N THR A 198 -13.69 18.48 3.54
CA THR A 198 -13.12 17.26 4.14
C THR A 198 -13.62 16.98 5.56
N ARG A 199 -14.94 17.14 5.79
CA ARG A 199 -15.54 16.59 7.00
C ARG A 199 -15.93 15.12 6.71
N SER A 200 -15.12 14.18 7.18
CA SER A 200 -15.56 12.80 7.37
C SER A 200 -16.87 12.82 8.16
N GLU A 201 -17.90 12.13 7.67
CA GLU A 201 -19.17 12.01 8.40
C GLU A 201 -18.86 11.36 9.76
N ALA A 202 -19.16 12.07 10.86
CA ALA A 202 -18.90 11.56 12.20
C ALA A 202 -19.67 10.24 12.37
N ARG A 203 -18.94 9.15 12.58
CA ARG A 203 -19.52 7.85 12.89
C ARG A 203 -19.74 7.73 14.39
N GLU A 204 -20.79 7.02 14.79
CA GLU A 204 -21.04 6.68 16.19
C GLU A 204 -20.35 5.36 16.52
N ASP A 205 -19.64 5.33 17.66
CA ASP A 205 -19.00 4.12 18.16
C ASP A 205 -20.00 3.01 18.44
N GLY A 206 -19.68 1.81 18.01
CA GLY A 206 -20.34 0.59 18.49
C GLY A 206 -19.82 0.14 19.85
N PRO A 207 -20.36 -0.95 20.42
CA PRO A 207 -19.94 -1.45 21.71
C PRO A 207 -18.45 -1.82 21.81
N MET A 208 -17.87 -2.34 20.74
CA MET A 208 -16.45 -2.72 20.71
C MET A 208 -15.53 -1.50 20.63
N SER A 209 -15.77 -0.58 19.70
CA SER A 209 -15.01 0.66 19.56
C SER A 209 -15.05 1.50 20.84
N ALA A 210 -16.23 1.66 21.46
CA ALA A 210 -16.39 2.37 22.72
C ALA A 210 -15.60 1.71 23.85
N ARG A 211 -15.55 0.37 23.90
CA ARG A 211 -14.80 -0.37 24.91
C ARG A 211 -13.28 -0.22 24.72
N VAL A 212 -12.80 -0.24 23.49
CA VAL A 212 -11.39 0.00 23.17
C VAL A 212 -10.98 1.40 23.59
N ARG A 213 -11.77 2.44 23.25
CA ARG A 213 -11.49 3.82 23.70
C ARG A 213 -11.48 3.94 25.22
N SER A 214 -12.37 3.21 25.92
CA SER A 214 -12.36 3.17 27.38
C SER A 214 -11.09 2.53 27.94
N LEU A 215 -10.53 1.53 27.27
CA LEU A 215 -9.25 0.90 27.67
C LEU A 215 -8.06 1.81 27.37
N GLY A 216 -8.11 2.55 26.29
CA GLY A 216 -7.07 3.49 25.85
C GLY A 216 -7.27 4.94 26.29
N ALA A 217 -8.24 5.23 27.17
CA ALA A 217 -8.59 6.61 27.54
C ALA A 217 -7.46 7.44 28.16
N GLU A 218 -6.46 6.77 28.74
CA GLU A 218 -5.28 7.41 29.34
C GLU A 218 -4.02 7.23 28.47
N THR A 219 -4.10 6.60 27.29
CA THR A 219 -2.98 6.50 26.36
C THR A 219 -2.81 7.82 25.61
N HIS A 220 -1.57 8.20 25.36
CA HIS A 220 -1.28 9.37 24.53
C HIS A 220 -1.30 8.95 23.06
N ALA A 221 -1.88 9.81 22.21
CA ALA A 221 -1.71 9.65 20.76
C ALA A 221 -0.27 10.00 20.41
N ASP A 222 0.51 9.01 20.02
CA ASP A 222 1.92 9.12 19.70
C ASP A 222 2.22 8.92 18.20
N LEU A 223 1.26 8.43 17.42
CA LEU A 223 1.37 8.32 15.98
C LEU A 223 0.90 9.58 15.28
N PHE A 224 1.82 10.21 14.50
CA PHE A 224 1.54 11.38 13.66
C PHE A 224 1.79 11.04 12.19
N PRO A 225 0.89 10.30 11.52
CA PRO A 225 1.05 9.97 10.12
C PRO A 225 1.01 11.25 9.27
N GLN A 226 1.99 11.41 8.36
CA GLN A 226 2.09 12.57 7.48
C GLN A 226 1.53 12.23 6.10
N PRO A 227 0.33 12.70 5.73
CA PRO A 227 -0.32 12.37 4.46
C PRO A 227 0.33 13.05 3.25
N ASP A 228 1.09 14.14 3.43
CA ASP A 228 1.58 14.99 2.34
C ASP A 228 2.85 14.48 1.64
N VAL A 229 3.47 13.43 2.12
CA VAL A 229 4.62 12.82 1.45
C VAL A 229 4.10 11.72 0.53
N GLN A 230 3.74 12.07 -0.70
CA GLN A 230 3.57 11.08 -1.79
C GLN A 230 4.91 10.37 -2.02
N LYS A 231 5.22 9.42 -1.16
CA LYS A 231 6.36 8.55 -1.37
C LYS A 231 6.05 7.67 -2.57
N GLN A 232 7.02 7.53 -3.47
CA GLN A 232 6.87 6.62 -4.61
C GLN A 232 6.64 5.20 -4.08
N PRO A 233 5.65 4.44 -4.63
CA PRO A 233 5.33 3.09 -4.15
C PRO A 233 6.53 2.14 -4.10
N GLU A 234 7.52 2.37 -4.97
CA GLU A 234 8.78 1.61 -5.01
C GLU A 234 9.65 1.85 -3.77
N LEU A 235 9.76 3.13 -3.34
CA LEU A 235 10.49 3.49 -2.12
C LEU A 235 9.82 2.93 -0.87
N GLU A 236 8.49 2.93 -0.84
CA GLU A 236 7.71 2.35 0.25
C GLU A 236 7.93 0.83 0.38
N ALA A 237 7.90 0.10 -0.75
CA ALA A 237 8.16 -1.33 -0.76
C ALA A 237 9.62 -1.66 -0.36
N GLU A 238 10.57 -0.82 -0.77
CA GLU A 238 11.98 -0.96 -0.40
C GLU A 238 12.18 -0.73 1.10
N GLN A 239 11.59 0.33 1.66
CA GLN A 239 11.62 0.60 3.10
C GLN A 239 10.96 -0.52 3.92
N ALA A 240 9.80 -1.03 3.48
CA ALA A 240 9.14 -2.15 4.14
C ALA A 240 10.03 -3.40 4.17
N ARG A 241 10.71 -3.67 3.05
CA ARG A 241 11.67 -4.76 2.94
C ARG A 241 12.87 -4.57 3.86
N GLU A 242 13.46 -3.38 3.86
CA GLU A 242 14.60 -3.07 4.72
C GLU A 242 14.27 -3.23 6.20
N TRP A 243 13.13 -2.72 6.65
CA TRP A 243 12.70 -2.87 8.04
C TRP A 243 12.43 -4.32 8.40
N SER A 244 11.73 -5.07 7.55
CA SER A 244 11.53 -6.51 7.76
C SER A 244 12.85 -7.28 7.89
N GLU A 245 13.83 -6.99 7.02
CA GLU A 245 15.16 -7.60 7.10
C GLU A 245 15.91 -7.17 8.36
N ARG A 246 15.83 -5.91 8.79
CA ARG A 246 16.47 -5.41 10.02
C ARG A 246 15.90 -6.10 11.25
N ILE A 247 14.58 -6.23 11.35
CA ILE A 247 13.91 -6.93 12.46
C ILE A 247 14.34 -8.40 12.49
N LEU A 248 14.32 -9.08 11.35
CA LEU A 248 14.71 -10.50 11.26
C LEU A 248 16.21 -10.71 11.60
N ARG A 249 17.10 -9.80 11.20
CA ARG A 249 18.52 -9.86 11.56
C ARG A 249 18.74 -9.58 13.04
N ALA A 250 18.04 -8.58 13.60
CA ALA A 250 18.09 -8.28 15.02
C ALA A 250 17.64 -9.49 15.84
N HIS A 251 16.55 -10.15 15.44
CA HIS A 251 16.08 -11.38 16.07
C HIS A 251 17.15 -12.49 16.10
N ALA A 252 17.88 -12.69 15.00
CA ALA A 252 18.89 -13.75 14.93
C ALA A 252 20.03 -13.56 15.95
N GLY A 253 20.23 -12.35 16.46
CA GLY A 253 21.25 -12.05 17.50
C GLY A 253 20.84 -12.39 18.93
N ASP A 254 19.55 -12.49 19.24
CA ASP A 254 19.05 -12.64 20.61
C ASP A 254 18.77 -14.10 21.05
N GLY A 255 18.89 -15.05 20.16
CA GLY A 255 18.65 -16.46 20.48
C GLY A 255 17.18 -16.80 20.79
N ALA A 256 16.96 -17.75 21.75
CA ALA A 256 15.63 -18.30 22.02
C ALA A 256 14.63 -17.35 22.70
N HIS A 257 15.11 -16.25 23.25
CA HIS A 257 14.32 -15.30 24.05
C HIS A 257 13.93 -14.02 23.30
N SER A 258 14.14 -13.97 22.00
CA SER A 258 13.89 -12.75 21.23
C SER A 258 12.38 -12.51 21.07
N MET A 259 11.94 -11.35 21.56
CA MET A 259 10.60 -10.82 21.38
C MET A 259 10.21 -10.61 19.93
N LEU A 260 11.20 -10.26 19.10
CA LEU A 260 10.99 -9.99 17.67
C LEU A 260 10.48 -11.22 16.91
N ARG A 261 10.69 -12.43 17.47
CA ARG A 261 10.13 -13.67 16.90
C ARG A 261 8.60 -13.70 17.00
N ALA A 262 8.03 -13.16 18.06
CA ALA A 262 6.59 -13.11 18.25
C ALA A 262 5.90 -12.10 17.31
N LEU A 263 6.62 -11.07 16.83
CA LEU A 263 6.09 -10.04 15.94
C LEU A 263 5.93 -10.49 14.46
N ILE A 264 6.07 -11.77 14.14
CA ILE A 264 6.02 -12.25 12.74
C ILE A 264 4.71 -11.88 12.03
N ALA A 265 3.57 -11.89 12.72
CA ALA A 265 2.30 -11.52 12.11
C ALA A 265 2.25 -10.05 11.72
N ASP A 266 2.86 -9.18 12.52
CA ASP A 266 2.83 -7.73 12.33
C ASP A 266 4.03 -7.17 11.56
N LEU A 267 4.92 -8.02 11.05
CA LEU A 267 6.01 -7.57 10.18
C LEU A 267 5.47 -6.82 8.96
N PRO A 268 6.13 -5.72 8.53
CA PRO A 268 5.75 -5.01 7.33
C PRO A 268 5.63 -5.95 6.13
N LYS A 269 4.43 -6.07 5.58
CA LYS A 269 4.19 -6.92 4.41
C LYS A 269 4.75 -6.23 3.18
N ILE A 270 5.67 -6.90 2.49
CA ILE A 270 6.25 -6.41 1.25
C ILE A 270 5.18 -6.60 0.17
N ARG A 271 4.47 -5.54 -0.16
CA ARG A 271 3.65 -5.50 -1.37
C ARG A 271 4.55 -5.05 -2.50
N THR A 272 4.85 -5.95 -3.42
CA THR A 272 5.54 -5.55 -4.66
C THR A 272 4.59 -4.62 -5.42
N PRO A 273 4.96 -3.35 -5.68
CA PRO A 273 4.11 -2.44 -6.43
C PRO A 273 3.70 -3.05 -7.75
N TRP A 274 2.45 -2.87 -8.15
CA TRP A 274 1.93 -3.41 -9.40
C TRP A 274 2.73 -2.90 -10.61
N GLU A 275 3.28 -1.69 -10.52
CA GLU A 275 4.15 -1.10 -11.54
C GLU A 275 5.39 -2.00 -11.80
N GLN A 276 6.03 -2.48 -10.75
CA GLN A 276 7.20 -3.36 -10.87
C GLN A 276 6.82 -4.73 -11.45
N ILE A 277 5.66 -5.26 -11.07
CA ILE A 277 5.14 -6.52 -11.62
C ILE A 277 4.85 -6.34 -13.12
N LEU A 278 4.17 -5.25 -13.48
CA LEU A 278 3.85 -4.92 -14.87
C LEU A 278 5.12 -4.76 -15.71
N ARG A 279 6.11 -3.99 -15.24
CA ARG A 279 7.42 -3.84 -15.90
C ARG A 279 8.09 -5.18 -16.15
N THR A 280 8.11 -6.05 -15.15
CA THR A 280 8.74 -7.36 -15.25
C THR A 280 8.01 -8.26 -16.27
N GLN A 281 6.69 -8.27 -16.25
CA GLN A 281 5.89 -9.07 -17.15
C GLN A 281 5.99 -8.57 -18.59
N LEU A 282 5.92 -7.26 -18.82
CA LEU A 282 6.06 -6.65 -20.15
C LEU A 282 7.48 -6.80 -20.68
N ALA A 283 8.52 -6.61 -19.86
CA ALA A 283 9.90 -6.83 -20.28
C ALA A 283 10.14 -8.28 -20.76
N ARG A 284 9.51 -9.26 -20.11
CA ARG A 284 9.58 -10.66 -20.54
C ARG A 284 8.80 -10.92 -21.85
N GLY A 285 7.61 -10.35 -21.98
CA GLY A 285 6.75 -10.51 -23.17
C GLY A 285 7.29 -9.79 -24.39
N LEU A 286 7.90 -8.62 -24.19
CA LEU A 286 8.47 -7.78 -25.25
C LEU A 286 9.96 -8.05 -25.48
N SER A 287 10.57 -9.00 -24.77
CA SER A 287 11.97 -9.37 -25.01
C SER A 287 12.14 -9.95 -26.40
N ILE A 288 13.13 -9.41 -27.12
CA ILE A 288 13.49 -9.87 -28.47
C ILE A 288 13.99 -11.31 -28.35
N GLN A 289 13.18 -12.27 -28.77
CA GLN A 289 13.62 -13.66 -28.90
C GLN A 289 14.42 -13.83 -30.18
N PRO A 290 15.64 -14.39 -30.13
CA PRO A 290 16.40 -14.67 -31.33
C PRO A 290 15.66 -15.76 -32.13
N ASN A 291 15.18 -15.38 -33.32
CA ASN A 291 14.55 -16.31 -34.24
C ASN A 291 15.59 -17.17 -34.96
N LEU A 292 15.33 -18.46 -35.08
CA LEU A 292 16.15 -19.37 -35.90
C LEU A 292 16.03 -19.01 -37.37
N SER A 293 17.17 -18.81 -38.03
CA SER A 293 17.23 -18.55 -39.47
C SER A 293 17.56 -19.85 -40.23
N TRP A 294 16.59 -20.38 -40.94
CA TRP A 294 16.78 -21.53 -41.78
C TRP A 294 17.53 -21.20 -43.09
N SER A 295 17.67 -19.94 -43.44
CA SER A 295 18.43 -19.47 -44.60
C SER A 295 19.90 -19.23 -44.31
N ARG A 296 20.32 -19.17 -43.02
CA ARG A 296 21.71 -18.95 -42.60
C ARG A 296 22.14 -20.07 -41.70
N PRO A 297 23.32 -20.69 -41.93
CA PRO A 297 23.83 -21.73 -41.07
C PRO A 297 24.36 -21.15 -39.74
N ALA A 298 24.31 -21.94 -38.68
CA ALA A 298 24.97 -21.64 -37.42
C ALA A 298 26.48 -21.52 -37.60
N ARG A 299 27.16 -20.70 -36.80
CA ARG A 299 28.63 -20.61 -36.81
C ARG A 299 29.30 -21.93 -36.45
N SER A 300 28.70 -22.69 -35.55
CA SER A 300 29.11 -24.07 -35.20
C SER A 300 29.07 -24.99 -36.40
N TYR A 301 28.01 -24.93 -37.21
CA TYR A 301 27.88 -25.73 -38.42
C TYR A 301 28.97 -25.39 -39.44
N ILE A 302 29.23 -24.11 -39.69
CA ILE A 302 30.28 -23.63 -40.60
C ILE A 302 31.66 -24.09 -40.13
N ALA A 303 31.97 -23.94 -38.83
CA ALA A 303 33.24 -24.27 -38.23
C ALA A 303 33.50 -25.80 -38.29
N ASN A 304 32.48 -26.64 -38.23
CA ASN A 304 32.59 -28.09 -38.24
C ASN A 304 32.60 -28.68 -39.65
N GLN A 305 32.12 -27.94 -40.65
CA GLN A 305 32.14 -28.42 -42.06
C GLN A 305 33.55 -28.74 -42.59
N GLY A 306 34.58 -27.99 -42.14
CA GLY A 306 35.96 -28.22 -42.53
C GLY A 306 36.68 -29.33 -41.78
N ARG A 307 36.04 -29.87 -40.73
CA ARG A 307 36.67 -30.91 -39.86
C ARG A 307 36.22 -32.34 -40.19
N ILE A 308 35.29 -32.48 -41.11
CA ILE A 308 34.70 -33.81 -41.44
C ILE A 308 35.29 -34.29 -42.73
N GLY A 309 35.78 -35.59 -42.68
CA GLY A 309 36.36 -36.25 -43.81
C GLY A 309 35.36 -36.50 -44.94
N PRO A 310 35.86 -36.84 -46.16
CA PRO A 310 35.02 -37.01 -47.35
C PRO A 310 33.97 -38.13 -47.12
N GLY A 311 32.68 -37.80 -47.35
CA GLY A 311 31.56 -38.73 -47.28
C GLY A 311 30.62 -38.57 -46.05
N ARG A 312 30.93 -37.76 -45.06
CA ARG A 312 30.03 -37.44 -43.93
C ARG A 312 29.35 -36.08 -44.16
N ARG A 313 28.01 -36.08 -44.05
CA ARG A 313 27.20 -34.83 -44.07
C ARG A 313 26.78 -34.51 -42.62
N LEU A 314 27.01 -33.27 -42.21
CA LEU A 314 26.41 -32.74 -40.97
C LEU A 314 24.95 -32.45 -41.20
N PRO A 315 24.07 -32.72 -40.23
CA PRO A 315 22.73 -32.19 -40.25
C PRO A 315 22.79 -30.65 -40.25
N TRP A 316 21.88 -30.00 -40.97
CA TRP A 316 21.80 -28.55 -41.05
C TRP A 316 21.46 -27.98 -39.68
N GLU A 317 22.29 -27.07 -39.18
CA GLU A 317 22.04 -26.29 -37.99
C GLU A 317 21.65 -24.86 -38.38
N PRO A 318 20.40 -24.42 -38.10
CA PRO A 318 19.96 -23.06 -38.39
C PRO A 318 20.73 -22.05 -37.56
N GLY A 319 21.11 -20.95 -38.16
CA GLY A 319 21.72 -19.83 -37.47
C GLY A 319 20.69 -18.99 -36.73
N ILE A 320 21.16 -17.98 -36.01
CA ILE A 320 20.31 -17.00 -35.31
C ILE A 320 20.10 -15.80 -36.22
N ASN A 321 18.85 -15.40 -36.43
CA ASN A 321 18.53 -14.16 -37.12
C ASN A 321 18.49 -13.02 -36.08
N SER A 322 19.40 -12.07 -36.21
CA SER A 322 19.47 -10.87 -35.37
C SER A 322 18.57 -9.73 -35.87
N ALA A 323 17.65 -10.01 -36.82
CA ALA A 323 16.69 -9.00 -37.23
C ALA A 323 15.83 -8.60 -36.03
N LYS A 324 16.06 -7.41 -35.53
CA LYS A 324 15.25 -6.79 -34.46
C LYS A 324 13.85 -6.53 -35.04
N SER A 325 12.88 -7.39 -34.76
CA SER A 325 11.50 -6.99 -34.92
C SER A 325 11.18 -6.04 -33.76
N VAL A 326 10.58 -4.89 -34.05
CA VAL A 326 10.11 -3.96 -33.03
C VAL A 326 9.03 -4.68 -32.23
N PRO A 327 9.18 -4.85 -30.90
CA PRO A 327 8.16 -5.48 -30.09
C PRO A 327 6.86 -4.67 -30.15
N ARG A 328 5.72 -5.34 -30.13
CA ARG A 328 4.39 -4.71 -30.21
C ARG A 328 3.60 -4.98 -28.95
N LEU A 329 3.28 -3.91 -28.24
CA LEU A 329 2.37 -3.92 -27.10
C LEU A 329 0.99 -3.46 -27.55
N VAL A 330 -0.06 -4.18 -27.18
CA VAL A 330 -1.42 -3.67 -27.26
C VAL A 330 -1.92 -3.34 -25.85
N VAL A 331 -2.54 -2.18 -25.69
CA VAL A 331 -3.24 -1.79 -24.47
C VAL A 331 -4.71 -1.60 -24.81
N ILE A 332 -5.58 -2.32 -24.13
CA ILE A 332 -7.02 -2.23 -24.24
C ILE A 332 -7.51 -1.50 -22.98
N VAL A 333 -8.27 -0.44 -23.15
CA VAL A 333 -8.84 0.34 -22.05
C VAL A 333 -10.36 0.25 -22.14
N ASP A 334 -10.92 -0.33 -21.09
CA ASP A 334 -12.35 -0.35 -20.87
C ASP A 334 -12.80 0.99 -20.28
N VAL A 335 -13.77 1.62 -20.94
CA VAL A 335 -14.28 2.94 -20.55
C VAL A 335 -15.64 2.86 -19.86
N SER A 336 -15.93 1.78 -19.17
CA SER A 336 -17.20 1.55 -18.44
C SER A 336 -17.43 2.48 -17.23
N GLY A 337 -16.51 3.39 -16.91
CA GLY A 337 -16.66 4.41 -15.85
C GLY A 337 -16.28 3.92 -14.44
N SER A 338 -15.76 2.69 -14.32
CA SER A 338 -15.44 2.06 -13.03
C SER A 338 -14.00 2.33 -12.56
N ILE A 339 -13.18 3.00 -13.38
CA ILE A 339 -11.76 3.22 -13.09
C ILE A 339 -11.54 4.68 -12.70
N GLU A 340 -10.89 4.89 -11.54
CA GLU A 340 -10.56 6.22 -11.04
C GLU A 340 -9.52 6.93 -11.93
N ASP A 341 -9.71 8.22 -12.17
CA ASP A 341 -8.83 9.04 -13.03
C ASP A 341 -7.36 9.01 -12.59
N ASN A 342 -7.09 9.03 -11.29
CA ASN A 342 -5.75 8.95 -10.72
C ASN A 342 -5.05 7.62 -11.06
N LEU A 343 -5.78 6.50 -10.96
CA LEU A 343 -5.24 5.18 -11.31
C LEU A 343 -4.98 5.06 -12.81
N MET A 344 -5.87 5.63 -13.62
CA MET A 344 -5.70 5.72 -15.08
C MET A 344 -4.45 6.51 -15.45
N GLU A 345 -4.21 7.66 -14.79
CA GLU A 345 -3.03 8.49 -15.05
C GLU A 345 -1.72 7.77 -14.66
N ARG A 346 -1.69 7.10 -13.50
CA ARG A 346 -0.55 6.28 -13.08
C ARG A 346 -0.28 5.15 -14.07
N PHE A 347 -1.33 4.44 -14.49
CA PHE A 347 -1.23 3.35 -15.46
C PHE A 347 -0.70 3.84 -16.81
N ALA A 348 -1.23 4.95 -17.35
CA ALA A 348 -0.78 5.56 -18.58
C ALA A 348 0.71 5.95 -18.50
N GLY A 349 1.13 6.60 -17.41
CA GLY A 349 2.53 6.97 -17.18
C GLY A 349 3.46 5.76 -17.15
N GLU A 350 3.03 4.65 -16.56
CA GLU A 350 3.82 3.42 -16.48
C GLU A 350 3.97 2.74 -17.87
N ILE A 351 2.88 2.66 -18.64
CA ILE A 351 2.92 2.13 -20.02
C ILE A 351 3.84 2.97 -20.91
N GLU A 352 3.78 4.31 -20.80
CA GLU A 352 4.68 5.21 -21.51
C GLU A 352 6.15 4.97 -21.15
N ALA A 353 6.46 4.84 -19.87
CA ALA A 353 7.82 4.58 -19.40
C ALA A 353 8.37 3.24 -19.92
N ILE A 354 7.54 2.20 -19.90
CA ILE A 354 7.90 0.86 -20.39
C ILE A 354 8.11 0.85 -21.91
N THR A 355 7.17 1.42 -22.68
CA THR A 355 7.26 1.45 -24.14
C THR A 355 8.46 2.26 -24.62
N ARG A 356 8.76 3.37 -23.95
CA ARG A 356 9.95 4.18 -24.22
C ARG A 356 11.24 3.41 -23.95
N ARG A 357 11.33 2.73 -22.82
CA ARG A 357 12.53 1.96 -22.41
C ARG A 357 12.81 0.75 -23.31
N LEU A 358 11.74 0.06 -23.72
CA LEU A 358 11.84 -1.15 -24.55
C LEU A 358 11.82 -0.86 -26.05
N GLU A 359 11.72 0.40 -26.46
CA GLU A 359 11.54 0.81 -27.86
C GLU A 359 10.40 0.01 -28.55
N ALA A 360 9.32 -0.27 -27.82
CA ALA A 360 8.18 -1.03 -28.31
C ALA A 360 7.16 -0.13 -29.02
N GLY A 361 6.58 -0.63 -30.11
CA GLY A 361 5.40 -0.03 -30.71
C GLY A 361 4.18 -0.28 -29.82
N LEU A 362 3.31 0.73 -29.68
CA LEU A 362 2.09 0.66 -28.89
C LEU A 362 0.86 0.83 -29.76
N VAL A 363 -0.10 -0.08 -29.60
CA VAL A 363 -1.46 0.05 -30.12
C VAL A 363 -2.41 0.19 -28.94
N LEU A 364 -3.18 1.28 -28.91
CA LEU A 364 -4.18 1.53 -27.89
C LEU A 364 -5.56 1.30 -28.49
N VAL A 365 -6.34 0.42 -27.87
CA VAL A 365 -7.73 0.10 -28.24
C VAL A 365 -8.62 0.57 -27.10
N ILE A 366 -9.55 1.47 -27.37
CA ILE A 366 -10.48 2.03 -26.38
C ILE A 366 -11.88 1.62 -26.77
N GLY A 367 -12.66 1.14 -25.83
CA GLY A 367 -14.05 0.80 -26.06
C GLY A 367 -14.73 0.18 -24.85
N ASP A 368 -15.99 -0.17 -25.03
CA ASP A 368 -16.86 -0.84 -24.08
C ASP A 368 -17.44 -2.13 -24.68
N ARG A 369 -18.60 -2.06 -25.31
CA ARG A 369 -19.18 -3.16 -26.13
C ARG A 369 -18.73 -3.13 -27.56
N ILE A 370 -18.22 -1.98 -28.00
CA ILE A 370 -17.74 -1.74 -29.36
C ILE A 370 -16.40 -1.01 -29.26
N VAL A 371 -15.57 -1.19 -30.30
CA VAL A 371 -14.33 -0.42 -30.44
C VAL A 371 -14.70 1.02 -30.78
N GLN A 372 -14.37 1.94 -29.88
CA GLN A 372 -14.62 3.37 -30.05
C GLN A 372 -13.45 4.05 -30.74
N ARG A 373 -12.23 3.66 -30.37
CA ARG A 373 -11.01 4.28 -30.90
C ARG A 373 -9.84 3.30 -30.95
N VAL A 374 -9.05 3.36 -32.00
CA VAL A 374 -7.76 2.70 -32.11
C VAL A 374 -6.70 3.75 -32.42
N ALA A 375 -5.64 3.78 -31.62
CA ALA A 375 -4.52 4.71 -31.79
C ALA A 375 -3.19 3.93 -31.87
N HIS A 376 -2.33 4.34 -32.82
CA HIS A 376 -1.02 3.72 -33.02
C HIS A 376 0.07 4.70 -32.64
N PHE A 377 1.00 4.25 -31.80
CA PHE A 377 2.14 5.02 -31.36
C PHE A 377 3.43 4.35 -31.82
N LYS A 378 4.33 5.15 -32.36
CA LYS A 378 5.67 4.70 -32.72
C LYS A 378 6.52 4.51 -31.46
N PRO A 379 7.58 3.68 -31.52
CA PRO A 379 8.49 3.53 -30.40
C PRO A 379 8.98 4.88 -29.87
N GLY A 380 8.85 5.10 -28.55
CA GLY A 380 9.27 6.33 -27.87
C GLY A 380 8.40 7.57 -28.04
N GLN A 381 7.27 7.46 -28.75
CA GLN A 381 6.35 8.59 -29.03
C GLN A 381 4.94 8.38 -28.45
N SER A 382 4.80 7.55 -27.41
CA SER A 382 3.52 7.35 -26.75
C SER A 382 3.19 8.55 -25.84
N ASP A 383 2.08 9.23 -26.12
CA ASP A 383 1.46 10.22 -25.23
C ASP A 383 0.02 9.75 -24.95
N LEU A 384 -0.15 9.07 -23.83
CA LEU A 384 -1.44 8.52 -23.40
C LEU A 384 -2.24 9.49 -22.54
N ARG A 385 -1.57 10.47 -21.91
CA ARG A 385 -2.20 11.41 -20.98
C ARG A 385 -3.16 12.39 -21.64
N GLY A 386 -2.96 12.67 -22.93
CA GLY A 386 -3.83 13.57 -23.71
C GLY A 386 -5.10 12.91 -24.26
N ILE A 387 -5.37 11.64 -23.94
CA ILE A 387 -6.51 10.90 -24.48
C ILE A 387 -7.69 10.99 -23.53
N ALA A 388 -8.76 11.67 -23.98
CA ALA A 388 -10.02 11.67 -23.24
C ALA A 388 -10.70 10.30 -23.36
N PHE A 389 -11.07 9.72 -22.23
CA PHE A 389 -11.80 8.48 -22.11
C PHE A 389 -13.28 8.83 -21.85
N ASN A 390 -14.14 8.66 -22.87
CA ASN A 390 -15.57 8.91 -22.75
C ASN A 390 -16.29 7.57 -22.88
N GLY A 391 -16.95 7.11 -21.83
CA GLY A 391 -17.69 5.84 -21.83
C GLY A 391 -18.83 5.88 -20.82
N GLY A 392 -19.62 4.81 -20.77
CA GLY A 392 -20.78 4.71 -19.86
C GLY A 392 -21.74 3.57 -20.22
N GLY A 393 -21.33 2.65 -21.10
CA GLY A 393 -22.08 1.46 -21.48
C GLY A 393 -21.66 0.21 -20.70
N GLY A 394 -22.37 -0.91 -20.91
CA GLY A 394 -21.90 -2.19 -20.36
C GLY A 394 -20.72 -2.72 -21.20
N THR A 395 -19.95 -3.66 -20.67
CA THR A 395 -18.68 -4.14 -21.23
C THR A 395 -18.83 -5.46 -21.98
N ASP A 396 -18.20 -5.60 -23.15
CA ASP A 396 -17.90 -6.88 -23.82
C ASP A 396 -16.48 -6.82 -24.39
N PHE A 397 -15.58 -7.61 -23.85
CA PHE A 397 -14.17 -7.63 -24.24
C PHE A 397 -13.94 -8.32 -25.59
N THR A 398 -14.90 -9.08 -26.10
CA THR A 398 -14.76 -9.86 -27.33
C THR A 398 -14.37 -9.01 -28.53
N PRO A 399 -15.09 -7.90 -28.88
CA PRO A 399 -14.73 -7.07 -30.02
C PRO A 399 -13.38 -6.35 -29.85
N LEU A 400 -13.07 -5.97 -28.61
CA LEU A 400 -11.81 -5.27 -28.29
C LEU A 400 -10.59 -6.19 -28.48
N LEU A 401 -10.71 -7.45 -28.04
CA LEU A 401 -9.68 -8.46 -28.20
C LEU A 401 -9.50 -8.88 -29.68
N GLU A 402 -10.61 -9.02 -30.43
CA GLU A 402 -10.58 -9.30 -31.86
C GLU A 402 -9.91 -8.16 -32.65
N GLU A 403 -10.20 -6.92 -32.27
CA GLU A 403 -9.53 -5.77 -32.89
C GLU A 403 -8.03 -5.76 -32.59
N ALA A 404 -7.68 -5.99 -31.31
CA ALA A 404 -6.28 -6.07 -30.88
C ALA A 404 -5.51 -7.18 -31.61
N ASP A 405 -6.12 -8.33 -31.89
CA ASP A 405 -5.51 -9.47 -32.58
C ASP A 405 -5.08 -9.13 -34.03
N LYS A 406 -5.83 -8.24 -34.72
CA LYS A 406 -5.49 -7.78 -36.09
C LYS A 406 -4.13 -7.09 -36.16
N HIS A 407 -3.63 -6.53 -35.06
CA HIS A 407 -2.35 -5.84 -34.99
C HIS A 407 -1.17 -6.76 -34.66
N GLY A 408 -1.41 -8.05 -34.40
CA GLY A 408 -0.39 -9.06 -34.12
C GLY A 408 0.54 -8.67 -32.99
N PRO A 409 0.03 -8.40 -31.76
CA PRO A 409 0.86 -8.02 -30.63
C PRO A 409 1.66 -9.19 -30.08
N ASP A 410 2.80 -8.90 -29.45
CA ASP A 410 3.59 -9.87 -28.70
C ASP A 410 3.02 -10.10 -27.30
N ILE A 411 2.36 -9.08 -26.72
CA ILE A 411 1.67 -9.12 -25.43
C ILE A 411 0.61 -8.04 -25.37
N GLY A 412 -0.46 -8.27 -24.59
CA GLY A 412 -1.52 -7.29 -24.37
C GLY A 412 -1.81 -7.04 -22.90
N VAL A 413 -2.20 -5.82 -22.57
CA VAL A 413 -2.69 -5.42 -21.25
C VAL A 413 -4.11 -4.90 -21.41
N VAL A 414 -5.04 -5.39 -20.58
CA VAL A 414 -6.43 -4.96 -20.56
C VAL A 414 -6.70 -4.31 -19.23
N LEU A 415 -7.00 -3.01 -19.23
CA LEU A 415 -7.37 -2.25 -18.05
C LEU A 415 -8.90 -2.27 -17.90
N THR A 416 -9.42 -2.89 -16.85
CA THR A 416 -10.85 -3.18 -16.67
C THR A 416 -11.20 -3.54 -15.23
N ASP A 417 -12.49 -3.46 -14.89
CA ASP A 417 -13.09 -3.99 -13.65
C ASP A 417 -13.48 -5.47 -13.75
N LEU A 418 -13.29 -6.12 -14.92
CA LEU A 418 -13.70 -7.49 -15.24
C LEU A 418 -15.24 -7.73 -15.30
N ASP A 419 -16.05 -6.70 -15.39
CA ASP A 419 -17.52 -6.83 -15.51
C ASP A 419 -17.95 -6.97 -16.98
N GLY A 420 -17.57 -8.08 -17.61
CA GLY A 420 -17.97 -8.35 -18.99
C GLY A 420 -17.51 -9.71 -19.53
N PRO A 421 -18.17 -10.22 -20.57
CA PRO A 421 -17.77 -11.46 -21.22
C PRO A 421 -16.53 -11.26 -22.12
N ALA A 422 -15.64 -12.28 -22.15
CA ALA A 422 -14.51 -12.38 -23.07
C ALA A 422 -14.59 -13.75 -23.79
N ARG A 423 -15.30 -13.80 -24.91
CA ARG A 423 -15.51 -15.06 -25.66
C ARG A 423 -14.38 -15.38 -26.63
N PHE A 424 -13.60 -14.36 -27.03
CA PHE A 424 -12.42 -14.52 -27.87
C PHE A 424 -11.17 -14.67 -27.01
N ARG A 425 -10.41 -15.72 -27.22
CA ARG A 425 -9.13 -15.96 -26.55
C ARG A 425 -7.98 -15.79 -27.55
N PRO A 426 -7.18 -14.73 -27.45
CA PRO A 426 -6.05 -14.50 -28.33
C PRO A 426 -4.92 -15.51 -28.11
N ARG A 427 -4.01 -15.61 -29.08
CA ARG A 427 -2.82 -16.48 -28.99
C ARG A 427 -1.67 -15.85 -28.22
N TRP A 428 -1.65 -14.52 -28.11
CA TRP A 428 -0.67 -13.75 -27.37
C TRP A 428 -1.02 -13.68 -25.88
N PRO A 429 -0.03 -13.49 -25.00
CA PRO A 429 -0.26 -13.38 -23.56
C PRO A 429 -1.09 -12.13 -23.22
N VAL A 430 -2.09 -12.29 -22.34
CA VAL A 430 -2.94 -11.21 -21.83
C VAL A 430 -2.68 -11.00 -20.35
N ILE A 431 -2.51 -9.73 -19.94
CA ILE A 431 -2.48 -9.26 -18.57
C ILE A 431 -3.76 -8.46 -18.31
N TRP A 432 -4.59 -8.91 -17.38
CA TRP A 432 -5.77 -8.18 -16.91
C TRP A 432 -5.35 -7.28 -15.76
N ALA A 433 -5.27 -5.98 -15.99
CA ALA A 433 -4.94 -4.96 -15.01
C ALA A 433 -6.24 -4.47 -14.36
N VAL A 434 -6.46 -4.80 -13.10
CA VAL A 434 -7.75 -4.67 -12.41
C VAL A 434 -7.55 -3.83 -11.14
N PRO A 435 -8.31 -2.75 -10.92
CA PRO A 435 -8.27 -1.99 -9.67
C PRO A 435 -8.54 -2.87 -8.45
N GLU A 436 -7.93 -2.57 -7.31
CA GLU A 436 -8.06 -3.37 -6.09
C GLU A 436 -9.52 -3.49 -5.62
N SER A 437 -10.34 -2.47 -5.84
CA SER A 437 -11.78 -2.49 -5.55
C SER A 437 -12.55 -3.60 -6.29
N TYR A 438 -12.04 -4.05 -7.44
CA TYR A 438 -12.62 -5.10 -8.28
C TYR A 438 -11.78 -6.38 -8.32
N ALA A 439 -10.99 -6.64 -7.28
CA ALA A 439 -10.08 -7.79 -7.22
C ALA A 439 -10.78 -9.16 -7.16
N THR A 440 -12.05 -9.22 -6.79
CA THR A 440 -12.81 -10.48 -6.54
C THR A 440 -13.13 -11.30 -7.79
N PRO A 441 -13.62 -10.74 -8.94
CA PRO A 441 -13.93 -11.53 -10.12
C PRO A 441 -12.73 -12.26 -10.68
N GLU A 442 -12.91 -13.53 -11.14
CA GLU A 442 -11.85 -14.27 -11.81
C GLU A 442 -11.67 -13.80 -13.26
N GLN A 443 -10.41 -13.74 -13.71
CA GLN A 443 -10.13 -13.41 -15.10
C GLN A 443 -10.51 -14.56 -16.04
N PRO A 444 -11.02 -14.29 -17.26
CA PRO A 444 -11.43 -15.33 -18.22
C PRO A 444 -10.27 -16.22 -18.69
N PHE A 445 -9.09 -15.65 -18.84
CA PHE A 445 -7.83 -16.30 -19.23
C PHE A 445 -6.64 -15.37 -18.96
N GLY A 446 -5.42 -15.82 -19.19
CA GLY A 446 -4.22 -14.99 -19.02
C GLY A 446 -3.81 -14.80 -17.56
N ARG A 447 -3.29 -13.63 -17.24
CA ARG A 447 -2.82 -13.28 -15.90
C ARG A 447 -3.54 -12.06 -15.38
N LYS A 448 -3.89 -12.06 -14.11
CA LYS A 448 -4.47 -10.91 -13.42
C LYS A 448 -3.38 -10.17 -12.66
N LEU A 449 -3.40 -8.85 -12.75
CA LEU A 449 -2.57 -7.91 -12.03
C LEU A 449 -3.51 -6.95 -11.29
N ILE A 450 -3.41 -6.91 -9.98
CA ILE A 450 -4.21 -5.99 -9.16
C ILE A 450 -3.45 -4.68 -9.06
N LEU A 451 -4.14 -3.57 -9.39
CA LEU A 451 -3.64 -2.20 -9.30
C LEU A 451 -4.09 -1.61 -7.96
N SER A 452 -3.14 -1.37 -7.07
CA SER A 452 -3.36 -0.82 -5.72
C SER A 452 -2.90 0.63 -5.61
#